data_dd542dd6cc7e148fdfdefa95f8f75bdc
#
_entry.id   dd542dd6cc7e148fdfdefa95f8f75bdc
#
_cell.length_a   1.000
_cell.length_b   1.000
_cell.length_c   1.000
_cell.angle_alpha   90.00
_cell.angle_beta   90.00
_cell.angle_gamma   90.00
#
_symmetry.space_group_name_H-M   'P 1'
#
loop_
_entity.id
_entity.type
_entity.pdbx_description
1 polymer ?
#
loop_
_entity_poly.entity_id
_entity_poly.type
_entity_poly.pdbx_seq_one_letter_code
_entity_poly.pdbx_strand_id
1 'polypeptide(L)'
;MIKKISELTEATEAKDTDIMCMVDLGNGETKKIAFKNLLSGIIPRNAGAHNAIYRGKDITDLFYDGTLSKQIAAGTFDDIYIGDYIIGKVSNRKYIVADINYRLHMGDTECTTPHVLMIPERTMGNAQMNTSNVTTGAYIGSAMYTTNLTPFKTIIKNDFETSHILKHRNHLQNAVSNGYESGGTWYDSDIELMNETMVYGSNIFKNCLNGSNIPNNYTIDKSQ
;
A
#
# COMPACT_ATOMS: atom_id res chain seq x y z
N MET A 1 -39.46 -28.83 8.03
CA MET A 1 -40.12 -27.89 8.97
C MET A 1 -39.90 -26.48 8.39
N ILE A 2 -40.99 -25.76 8.12
CA ILE A 2 -40.93 -24.38 7.59
C ILE A 2 -40.86 -23.45 8.81
N LYS A 3 -39.75 -22.74 9.00
CA LYS A 3 -39.60 -21.72 10.06
C LYS A 3 -40.03 -20.36 9.54
N LYS A 4 -40.68 -19.56 10.38
CA LYS A 4 -40.89 -18.12 10.09
C LYS A 4 -39.56 -17.38 10.22
N ILE A 5 -39.41 -16.28 9.51
CA ILE A 5 -38.19 -15.45 9.58
C ILE A 5 -37.89 -15.02 11.03
N SER A 6 -38.93 -14.73 11.83
CA SER A 6 -38.81 -14.39 13.25
C SER A 6 -38.34 -15.55 14.17
N GLU A 7 -38.30 -16.77 13.66
CA GLU A 7 -37.85 -17.96 14.40
C GLU A 7 -36.41 -18.38 14.02
N LEU A 8 -35.76 -17.61 13.15
CA LEU A 8 -34.38 -17.85 12.75
C LEU A 8 -33.43 -17.25 13.79
N THR A 9 -32.34 -17.93 14.01
CA THR A 9 -31.24 -17.39 14.84
C THR A 9 -30.61 -16.19 14.12
N GLU A 10 -30.47 -15.09 14.84
CA GLU A 10 -29.78 -13.90 14.32
C GLU A 10 -28.31 -14.20 14.04
N ALA A 11 -27.84 -13.83 12.86
CA ALA A 11 -26.42 -13.87 12.54
C ALA A 11 -25.78 -12.56 13.01
N THR A 12 -24.77 -12.66 13.86
CA THR A 12 -24.04 -11.49 14.39
C THR A 12 -23.01 -10.96 13.41
N GLU A 13 -22.62 -11.74 12.42
CA GLU A 13 -21.66 -11.39 11.38
C GLU A 13 -22.14 -11.95 10.03
N ALA A 14 -22.00 -11.17 8.98
CA ALA A 14 -22.22 -11.64 7.61
C ALA A 14 -20.91 -12.15 7.01
N LYS A 15 -20.96 -13.29 6.34
CA LYS A 15 -19.84 -13.87 5.58
C LYS A 15 -20.04 -13.61 4.09
N ASP A 16 -18.95 -13.52 3.35
CA ASP A 16 -18.96 -13.30 1.89
C ASP A 16 -19.82 -14.31 1.12
N THR A 17 -19.94 -15.52 1.66
CA THR A 17 -20.72 -16.63 1.10
C THR A 17 -22.19 -16.64 1.52
N ASP A 18 -22.59 -15.81 2.49
CA ASP A 18 -23.97 -15.76 2.94
C ASP A 18 -24.89 -15.31 1.81
N ILE A 19 -26.08 -15.88 1.76
CA ILE A 19 -27.03 -15.68 0.68
C ILE A 19 -28.23 -14.90 1.21
N MET A 20 -28.55 -13.83 0.51
CA MET A 20 -29.76 -13.04 0.73
C MET A 20 -30.77 -13.30 -0.38
N CYS A 21 -32.05 -13.31 -0.04
CA CYS A 21 -33.12 -13.31 -1.01
C CYS A 21 -33.50 -11.87 -1.39
N MET A 22 -33.64 -11.62 -2.68
CA MET A 22 -34.11 -10.34 -3.21
C MET A 22 -35.19 -10.56 -4.27
N VAL A 23 -36.10 -9.62 -4.41
CA VAL A 23 -37.08 -9.60 -5.49
C VAL A 23 -36.58 -8.68 -6.59
N ASP A 24 -36.45 -9.20 -7.80
CA ASP A 24 -36.18 -8.41 -8.99
C ASP A 24 -37.46 -7.68 -9.42
N LEU A 25 -37.53 -6.38 -9.21
CA LEU A 25 -38.72 -5.58 -9.53
C LEU A 25 -39.00 -5.50 -11.03
N GLY A 26 -38.00 -5.79 -11.88
CA GLY A 26 -38.17 -5.74 -13.34
C GLY A 26 -39.07 -6.89 -13.87
N ASN A 27 -39.03 -8.07 -13.24
CA ASN A 27 -39.76 -9.24 -13.67
C ASN A 27 -40.51 -9.97 -12.54
N GLY A 28 -40.47 -9.48 -11.30
CA GLY A 28 -41.12 -10.05 -10.14
C GLY A 28 -40.49 -11.35 -9.63
N GLU A 29 -39.35 -11.77 -10.14
CA GLU A 29 -38.68 -13.01 -9.73
C GLU A 29 -37.96 -12.87 -8.39
N THR A 30 -38.06 -13.93 -7.58
CA THR A 30 -37.22 -14.02 -6.37
C THR A 30 -35.88 -14.64 -6.76
N LYS A 31 -34.83 -13.88 -6.51
CA LYS A 31 -33.43 -14.28 -6.78
C LYS A 31 -32.63 -14.36 -5.48
N LYS A 32 -31.54 -15.11 -5.51
CA LYS A 32 -30.55 -15.15 -4.43
C LYS A 32 -29.31 -14.34 -4.84
N ILE A 33 -28.76 -13.61 -3.89
CA ILE A 33 -27.49 -12.89 -4.08
C ILE A 33 -26.55 -13.26 -2.93
N ALA A 34 -25.29 -13.56 -3.24
CA ALA A 34 -24.27 -13.68 -2.22
C ALA A 34 -23.94 -12.30 -1.63
N PHE A 35 -23.68 -12.24 -0.34
CA PHE A 35 -23.43 -10.99 0.38
C PHE A 35 -22.29 -10.16 -0.28
N LYS A 36 -21.19 -10.81 -0.67
CA LYS A 36 -20.10 -10.16 -1.41
C LYS A 36 -20.56 -9.47 -2.71
N ASN A 37 -21.53 -10.08 -3.43
CA ASN A 37 -22.03 -9.50 -4.68
C ASN A 37 -22.98 -8.32 -4.42
N LEU A 38 -23.70 -8.33 -3.30
CA LEU A 38 -24.50 -7.19 -2.86
C LEU A 38 -23.60 -6.01 -2.52
N LEU A 39 -22.55 -6.24 -1.73
CA LEU A 39 -21.59 -5.20 -1.36
C LEU A 39 -20.85 -4.64 -2.56
N SER A 40 -20.52 -5.47 -3.55
CA SER A 40 -19.82 -5.03 -4.76
C SER A 40 -20.61 -4.02 -5.62
N GLY A 41 -21.92 -4.01 -5.48
CA GLY A 41 -22.76 -2.99 -6.12
C GLY A 41 -22.87 -1.68 -5.32
N ILE A 42 -22.49 -1.71 -4.04
CA ILE A 42 -22.58 -0.55 -3.12
C ILE A 42 -21.23 0.13 -2.97
N ILE A 43 -20.16 -0.63 -2.88
CA ILE A 43 -18.79 -0.11 -2.74
C ILE A 43 -18.15 -0.04 -4.13
N PRO A 44 -17.78 1.14 -4.63
CA PRO A 44 -17.10 1.26 -5.91
C PRO A 44 -15.81 0.41 -5.92
N ARG A 45 -15.65 -0.42 -6.94
CA ARG A 45 -14.46 -1.27 -7.13
C ARG A 45 -13.40 -0.48 -7.88
N ASN A 46 -12.75 0.44 -7.19
CA ASN A 46 -11.61 1.17 -7.75
C ASN A 46 -10.61 1.49 -6.65
N ALA A 47 -9.36 1.72 -7.05
CA ALA A 47 -8.26 1.99 -6.14
C ALA A 47 -8.56 3.16 -5.18
N GLY A 48 -9.19 4.24 -5.67
CA GLY A 48 -9.51 5.41 -4.85
C GLY A 48 -10.48 5.10 -3.71
N ALA A 49 -11.54 4.32 -3.97
CA ALA A 49 -12.47 3.91 -2.91
C ALA A 49 -11.80 2.99 -1.89
N HIS A 50 -10.98 2.06 -2.35
CA HIS A 50 -10.26 1.12 -1.47
C HIS A 50 -9.19 1.82 -0.64
N ASN A 51 -8.55 2.87 -1.15
CA ASN A 51 -7.63 3.72 -0.40
C ASN A 51 -8.32 4.53 0.74
N ALA A 52 -9.62 4.76 0.63
CA ALA A 52 -10.39 5.49 1.64
C ALA A 52 -10.94 4.62 2.78
N ILE A 53 -10.79 3.29 2.70
CA ILE A 53 -11.35 2.33 3.65
C ILE A 53 -10.23 1.58 4.36
N TYR A 54 -10.09 1.80 5.68
CA TYR A 54 -9.22 0.97 6.52
C TYR A 54 -9.96 -0.29 6.97
N ARG A 55 -9.40 -1.47 6.69
CA ARG A 55 -10.01 -2.76 7.05
C ARG A 55 -9.18 -3.58 8.03
N GLY A 56 -7.89 -3.75 7.81
CA GLY A 56 -7.00 -4.47 8.72
C GLY A 56 -7.15 -6.00 8.72
N LYS A 57 -7.60 -6.58 7.61
CA LYS A 57 -7.82 -8.04 7.47
C LYS A 57 -6.53 -8.75 7.08
N ASP A 58 -6.37 -10.01 7.56
CA ASP A 58 -5.38 -10.94 7.03
C ASP A 58 -5.78 -11.41 5.64
N ILE A 59 -4.93 -11.13 4.65
CA ILE A 59 -5.13 -11.54 3.25
C ILE A 59 -3.98 -12.44 2.75
N THR A 60 -3.25 -13.05 3.68
CA THR A 60 -2.07 -13.88 3.41
C THR A 60 -2.40 -15.04 2.48
N ASP A 61 -3.47 -15.78 2.74
CA ASP A 61 -3.87 -16.93 1.91
C ASP A 61 -4.21 -16.50 0.48
N LEU A 62 -4.91 -15.37 0.31
CA LEU A 62 -5.25 -14.83 -1.00
C LEU A 62 -4.02 -14.37 -1.81
N PHE A 63 -2.95 -13.99 -1.12
CA PHE A 63 -1.69 -13.70 -1.78
C PHE A 63 -1.03 -14.98 -2.30
N TYR A 64 -0.90 -16.00 -1.46
CA TYR A 64 -0.18 -17.22 -1.82
C TYR A 64 -0.95 -18.14 -2.77
N ASP A 65 -2.27 -18.04 -2.86
CA ASP A 65 -3.07 -18.75 -3.86
C ASP A 65 -3.14 -18.02 -5.23
N GLY A 66 -2.54 -16.83 -5.32
CA GLY A 66 -2.45 -16.01 -6.52
C GLY A 66 -3.71 -15.19 -6.82
N THR A 67 -4.69 -15.15 -5.93
CA THR A 67 -5.92 -14.34 -6.10
C THR A 67 -5.61 -12.86 -6.14
N LEU A 68 -4.79 -12.36 -5.20
CA LEU A 68 -4.42 -10.94 -5.16
C LEU A 68 -3.65 -10.51 -6.41
N SER A 69 -2.71 -11.34 -6.88
CA SER A 69 -1.92 -11.03 -8.09
C SER A 69 -2.82 -10.87 -9.32
N LYS A 70 -3.86 -11.68 -9.45
CA LYS A 70 -4.84 -11.55 -10.54
C LYS A 70 -5.67 -10.27 -10.41
N GLN A 71 -6.13 -9.93 -9.21
CA GLN A 71 -6.90 -8.71 -8.96
C GLN A 71 -6.06 -7.46 -9.20
N ILE A 72 -4.81 -7.44 -8.73
CA ILE A 72 -3.88 -6.33 -8.96
C ILE A 72 -3.64 -6.16 -10.47
N ALA A 73 -3.32 -7.23 -11.19
CA ALA A 73 -3.10 -7.18 -12.63
C ALA A 73 -4.32 -6.71 -13.42
N ALA A 74 -5.52 -7.03 -12.95
CA ALA A 74 -6.79 -6.56 -13.53
C ALA A 74 -7.17 -5.13 -13.09
N GLY A 75 -6.51 -4.56 -12.09
CA GLY A 75 -6.85 -3.24 -11.52
C GLY A 75 -8.16 -3.21 -10.75
N THR A 76 -8.67 -4.35 -10.28
CA THR A 76 -9.96 -4.45 -9.57
C THR A 76 -9.82 -4.32 -8.05
N PHE A 77 -8.74 -4.83 -7.47
CA PHE A 77 -8.44 -4.79 -6.03
C PHE A 77 -9.56 -5.29 -5.11
N ASP A 78 -10.41 -6.21 -5.57
CA ASP A 78 -11.66 -6.61 -4.90
C ASP A 78 -11.48 -7.00 -3.42
N ASP A 79 -10.38 -7.66 -3.09
CA ASP A 79 -10.08 -8.16 -1.74
C ASP A 79 -8.89 -7.42 -1.07
N ILE A 80 -8.57 -6.19 -1.49
CA ILE A 80 -7.44 -5.42 -0.99
C ILE A 80 -7.90 -4.05 -0.51
N TYR A 81 -7.63 -3.72 0.76
CA TYR A 81 -7.96 -2.44 1.39
C TYR A 81 -6.80 -1.93 2.23
N ILE A 82 -6.80 -0.66 2.57
CA ILE A 82 -5.78 -0.09 3.46
C ILE A 82 -5.82 -0.77 4.83
N GLY A 83 -4.65 -1.02 5.38
CA GLY A 83 -4.48 -1.71 6.66
C GLY A 83 -4.54 -3.24 6.57
N ASP A 84 -5.02 -3.83 5.48
CA ASP A 84 -4.91 -5.27 5.28
C ASP A 84 -3.45 -5.70 5.30
N TYR A 85 -3.20 -6.96 5.62
CA TYR A 85 -1.82 -7.39 5.77
C TYR A 85 -1.55 -8.79 5.25
N ILE A 86 -0.29 -9.00 4.91
CA ILE A 86 0.27 -10.28 4.47
C ILE A 86 1.39 -10.65 5.44
N ILE A 87 1.45 -11.92 5.83
CA ILE A 87 2.56 -12.50 6.58
C ILE A 87 3.57 -13.09 5.61
N GLY A 88 4.80 -12.61 5.66
CA GLY A 88 5.89 -13.06 4.80
C GLY A 88 6.22 -14.54 5.06
N LYS A 89 6.30 -15.32 3.98
CA LYS A 89 6.45 -16.77 4.02
C LYS A 89 7.76 -17.22 4.68
N VAL A 90 8.82 -16.47 4.48
CA VAL A 90 10.18 -16.83 4.94
C VAL A 90 10.51 -16.16 6.26
N SER A 91 10.22 -14.87 6.39
CA SER A 91 10.59 -14.08 7.57
C SER A 91 9.55 -14.08 8.67
N ASN A 92 8.32 -14.51 8.39
CA ASN A 92 7.16 -14.42 9.27
C ASN A 92 6.87 -12.96 9.71
N ARG A 93 7.28 -11.97 8.92
CA ARG A 93 7.01 -10.55 9.16
C ARG A 93 5.65 -10.17 8.61
N LYS A 94 5.00 -9.26 9.30
CA LYS A 94 3.74 -8.67 8.85
C LYS A 94 4.01 -7.44 7.98
N TYR A 95 3.41 -7.40 6.80
CA TYR A 95 3.45 -6.29 5.87
C TYR A 95 2.04 -5.75 5.67
N ILE A 96 1.87 -4.45 5.78
CA ILE A 96 0.57 -3.77 5.78
C ILE A 96 0.40 -3.06 4.43
N VAL A 97 -0.79 -3.14 3.86
CA VAL A 97 -1.21 -2.35 2.71
C VAL A 97 -1.32 -0.89 3.14
N ALA A 98 -0.45 -0.04 2.59
CA ALA A 98 -0.39 1.38 2.90
C ALA A 98 -1.06 2.24 1.82
N ASP A 99 -0.99 1.82 0.56
CA ASP A 99 -1.61 2.54 -0.56
C ASP A 99 -1.86 1.59 -1.73
N ILE A 100 -2.77 1.97 -2.62
CA ILE A 100 -3.07 1.27 -3.86
C ILE A 100 -2.80 2.23 -5.03
N ASN A 101 -1.96 1.80 -5.97
CA ASN A 101 -1.56 2.59 -7.13
C ASN A 101 -0.74 3.85 -6.81
N TYR A 102 0.00 3.85 -5.71
CA TYR A 102 0.79 5.00 -5.24
C TYR A 102 1.73 5.60 -6.32
N ARG A 103 2.29 4.78 -7.19
CA ARG A 103 3.20 5.20 -8.27
C ARG A 103 2.56 5.20 -9.66
N LEU A 104 1.26 4.94 -9.77
CA LEU A 104 0.59 4.87 -11.06
C LEU A 104 0.64 6.24 -11.76
N HIS A 105 0.98 6.24 -13.04
CA HIS A 105 1.17 7.42 -13.88
C HIS A 105 2.32 8.35 -13.45
N MET A 106 3.30 7.84 -12.67
CA MET A 106 4.47 8.60 -12.23
C MET A 106 5.75 8.11 -12.92
N GLY A 107 6.75 8.99 -12.98
CA GLY A 107 8.07 8.70 -13.52
C GLY A 107 8.35 9.37 -14.86
N ASP A 108 9.66 9.50 -15.21
CA ASP A 108 10.11 9.90 -16.57
C ASP A 108 9.79 8.80 -17.60
N THR A 109 9.72 7.56 -17.16
CA THR A 109 9.05 6.46 -17.81
C THR A 109 7.83 6.12 -16.97
N GLU A 110 6.67 6.37 -17.52
CA GLU A 110 5.40 6.25 -16.80
C GLU A 110 5.16 4.84 -16.25
N CYS A 111 4.85 4.73 -14.98
CA CYS A 111 4.38 3.49 -14.37
C CYS A 111 2.90 3.26 -14.72
N THR A 112 2.63 2.32 -15.61
CA THR A 112 1.27 1.96 -16.02
C THR A 112 0.76 0.68 -15.37
N THR A 113 1.56 0.04 -14.54
CA THR A 113 1.24 -1.23 -13.88
C THR A 113 0.46 -0.99 -12.60
N PRO A 114 -0.76 -1.52 -12.45
CA PRO A 114 -1.47 -1.52 -11.17
C PRO A 114 -0.64 -2.21 -10.08
N HIS A 115 -0.65 -1.65 -8.88
CA HIS A 115 0.20 -2.15 -7.80
C HIS A 115 -0.34 -1.79 -6.42
N VAL A 116 0.24 -2.42 -5.40
CA VAL A 116 -0.03 -2.15 -3.99
C VAL A 116 1.27 -1.73 -3.32
N LEU A 117 1.23 -0.65 -2.57
CA LEU A 117 2.32 -0.24 -1.70
C LEU A 117 2.18 -0.95 -0.36
N MET A 118 3.21 -1.67 0.04
CA MET A 118 3.25 -2.36 1.33
C MET A 118 4.40 -1.86 2.20
N ILE A 119 4.15 -1.77 3.48
CA ILE A 119 5.13 -1.39 4.49
C ILE A 119 5.24 -2.49 5.57
N PRO A 120 6.43 -2.77 6.11
CA PRO A 120 6.53 -3.66 7.27
C PRO A 120 5.86 -3.01 8.50
N GLU A 121 5.09 -3.80 9.26
CA GLU A 121 4.42 -3.33 10.50
C GLU A 121 5.42 -2.77 11.52
N ARG A 122 6.61 -3.33 11.55
CA ARG A 122 7.68 -2.92 12.49
C ARG A 122 8.96 -2.66 11.73
N THR A 123 9.83 -1.85 12.34
CA THR A 123 11.16 -1.63 11.79
C THR A 123 11.85 -2.95 11.44
N MET A 124 12.48 -3.00 10.29
CA MET A 124 13.23 -4.17 9.85
C MET A 124 14.61 -4.26 10.50
N GLY A 125 15.13 -3.14 10.98
CA GLY A 125 16.42 -3.03 11.65
C GLY A 125 16.89 -1.59 11.73
N ASN A 126 18.07 -1.41 12.29
CA ASN A 126 18.72 -0.11 12.42
C ASN A 126 20.04 -0.13 11.64
N ALA A 127 20.30 0.91 10.87
CA ALA A 127 21.57 1.10 10.20
C ALA A 127 21.87 2.59 10.04
N GLN A 128 23.13 2.94 9.91
CA GLN A 128 23.55 4.31 9.70
C GLN A 128 23.35 4.72 8.24
N MET A 129 22.97 5.98 8.01
CA MET A 129 22.91 6.53 6.66
C MET A 129 24.29 6.53 6.00
N ASN A 130 25.33 6.93 6.74
CA ASN A 130 26.73 6.92 6.32
C ASN A 130 27.62 6.54 7.52
N THR A 131 28.86 6.15 7.24
CA THR A 131 29.86 5.81 8.26
C THR A 131 30.41 7.06 8.99
N SER A 132 30.16 8.25 8.43
CA SER A 132 30.53 9.55 9.02
C SER A 132 29.40 10.56 8.75
N ASN A 133 29.45 11.69 9.44
CA ASN A 133 28.44 12.76 9.26
C ASN A 133 28.73 13.55 7.97
N VAL A 134 28.34 12.97 6.84
CA VAL A 134 28.49 13.54 5.50
C VAL A 134 27.20 13.41 4.72
N THR A 135 26.95 14.36 3.83
CA THR A 135 25.83 14.36 2.89
C THR A 135 26.24 14.12 1.43
N THR A 136 27.53 13.92 1.20
CA THR A 136 28.11 13.72 -0.14
C THR A 136 27.47 12.51 -0.83
N GLY A 137 26.98 12.71 -2.06
CA GLY A 137 26.30 11.69 -2.84
C GLY A 137 24.83 11.49 -2.45
N ALA A 138 24.31 12.25 -1.48
CA ALA A 138 22.92 12.20 -0.98
C ALA A 138 22.46 10.77 -0.63
N TYR A 139 21.16 10.50 -0.77
CA TYR A 139 20.59 9.19 -0.45
C TYR A 139 21.16 8.08 -1.33
N ILE A 140 21.25 8.30 -2.65
CA ILE A 140 21.76 7.32 -3.62
C ILE A 140 23.20 6.92 -3.37
N GLY A 141 24.05 7.87 -2.99
CA GLY A 141 25.46 7.62 -2.68
C GLY A 141 25.70 7.19 -1.23
N SER A 142 24.66 7.13 -0.40
CA SER A 142 24.80 6.79 1.03
C SER A 142 25.13 5.31 1.23
N ALA A 143 25.80 5.00 2.35
CA ALA A 143 25.99 3.61 2.77
C ALA A 143 24.64 2.89 3.05
N MET A 144 23.62 3.63 3.44
CA MET A 144 22.29 3.09 3.59
C MET A 144 21.78 2.50 2.27
N TYR A 145 21.78 3.29 1.20
CA TYR A 145 21.24 2.87 -0.08
C TYR A 145 22.09 1.78 -0.75
N THR A 146 23.42 1.98 -0.76
CA THR A 146 24.34 1.11 -1.51
C THR A 146 24.61 -0.23 -0.82
N THR A 147 24.51 -0.28 0.51
CA THR A 147 24.94 -1.44 1.29
C THR A 147 23.91 -1.86 2.33
N ASN A 148 23.50 -0.94 3.20
CA ASN A 148 22.76 -1.31 4.43
C ASN A 148 21.31 -1.76 4.16
N LEU A 149 20.68 -1.33 3.07
CA LEU A 149 19.36 -1.80 2.66
C LEU A 149 19.36 -3.20 2.04
N THR A 150 20.50 -3.67 1.53
CA THR A 150 20.58 -4.95 0.81
C THR A 150 20.04 -6.14 1.59
N PRO A 151 20.38 -6.36 2.86
CA PRO A 151 19.82 -7.47 3.64
C PRO A 151 18.30 -7.39 3.77
N PHE A 152 17.75 -6.19 3.97
CA PHE A 152 16.30 -5.98 4.12
C PHE A 152 15.57 -6.19 2.79
N LYS A 153 16.13 -5.70 1.68
CA LYS A 153 15.62 -5.99 0.33
C LYS A 153 15.58 -7.49 0.06
N THR A 154 16.61 -8.22 0.48
CA THR A 154 16.68 -9.68 0.32
C THR A 154 15.56 -10.37 1.10
N ILE A 155 15.31 -9.97 2.35
CA ILE A 155 14.22 -10.52 3.16
C ILE A 155 12.87 -10.31 2.46
N ILE A 156 12.57 -9.08 2.02
CA ILE A 156 11.31 -8.74 1.34
C ILE A 156 11.17 -9.54 0.04
N LYS A 157 12.23 -9.64 -0.77
CA LYS A 157 12.23 -10.41 -2.02
C LYS A 157 12.03 -11.91 -1.80
N ASN A 158 12.48 -12.45 -0.67
CA ASN A 158 12.23 -13.85 -0.30
C ASN A 158 10.79 -14.07 0.18
N ASP A 159 10.20 -13.07 0.87
CA ASP A 159 8.81 -13.15 1.34
C ASP A 159 7.80 -13.05 0.20
N PHE A 160 8.03 -12.15 -0.76
CA PHE A 160 7.08 -11.85 -1.84
C PHE A 160 7.46 -12.45 -3.20
N GLU A 161 8.62 -13.06 -3.32
CA GLU A 161 9.27 -13.43 -4.59
C GLU A 161 9.60 -12.19 -5.46
N THR A 162 10.77 -12.22 -6.10
CA THR A 162 11.27 -11.06 -6.88
C THR A 162 10.35 -10.68 -8.03
N SER A 163 9.59 -11.63 -8.57
CA SER A 163 8.61 -11.41 -9.64
C SER A 163 7.42 -10.53 -9.26
N HIS A 164 7.09 -10.46 -7.97
CA HIS A 164 6.01 -9.61 -7.46
C HIS A 164 6.48 -8.21 -7.04
N ILE A 165 7.79 -7.92 -7.10
CA ILE A 165 8.31 -6.61 -6.73
C ILE A 165 8.31 -5.70 -7.95
N LEU A 166 7.48 -4.64 -7.88
CA LEU A 166 7.39 -3.64 -8.94
C LEU A 166 8.69 -2.85 -9.05
N LYS A 167 9.23 -2.77 -10.26
CA LYS A 167 10.27 -1.80 -10.61
C LYS A 167 9.59 -0.54 -11.13
N HIS A 168 10.01 0.59 -10.62
CA HIS A 168 9.48 1.88 -11.03
C HIS A 168 10.60 2.93 -11.10
N ARG A 169 10.29 4.05 -11.73
CA ARG A 169 11.20 5.21 -11.78
C ARG A 169 10.97 6.09 -10.56
N ASN A 170 12.02 6.49 -9.89
CA ASN A 170 11.98 7.42 -8.78
C ASN A 170 12.96 8.57 -8.99
N HIS A 171 12.52 9.80 -8.72
CA HIS A 171 13.36 10.99 -8.80
C HIS A 171 14.00 11.22 -7.44
N LEU A 172 15.27 10.90 -7.33
CA LEU A 172 16.02 11.00 -6.10
C LEU A 172 17.01 12.17 -6.20
N GLN A 173 16.99 13.01 -5.16
CA GLN A 173 17.81 14.20 -5.15
C GLN A 173 19.25 13.88 -4.76
N ASN A 174 20.17 14.69 -5.24
CA ASN A 174 21.58 14.56 -4.97
C ASN A 174 21.94 15.14 -3.59
N ALA A 175 22.84 15.99 -3.39
CA ALA A 175 23.19 16.49 -2.08
C ALA A 175 22.45 17.78 -1.75
N VAL A 176 22.33 18.07 -0.44
CA VAL A 176 21.98 19.41 0.04
C VAL A 176 23.23 20.24 0.12
N SER A 177 23.23 21.41 -0.51
CA SER A 177 24.30 22.39 -0.43
C SER A 177 23.74 23.73 0.01
N ASN A 178 24.29 24.31 1.08
CA ASN A 178 23.84 25.58 1.64
C ASN A 178 22.34 25.65 1.98
N GLY A 179 21.75 24.53 2.40
CA GLY A 179 20.32 24.44 2.72
C GLY A 179 19.40 24.31 1.50
N TYR A 180 19.93 24.18 0.31
CA TYR A 180 19.18 23.97 -0.93
C TYR A 180 19.44 22.58 -1.49
N GLU A 181 18.40 21.99 -2.03
CA GLU A 181 18.51 20.73 -2.75
C GLU A 181 19.21 20.97 -4.10
N SER A 182 20.19 20.14 -4.41
CA SER A 182 20.72 20.05 -5.77
C SER A 182 19.74 19.30 -6.66
N GLY A 183 19.78 19.53 -7.96
CA GLY A 183 18.95 18.83 -8.94
C GLY A 183 19.02 17.32 -8.74
N GLY A 184 17.87 16.66 -8.84
CA GLY A 184 17.76 15.21 -8.76
C GLY A 184 18.01 14.53 -10.09
N THR A 185 18.02 13.21 -10.04
CA THR A 185 18.12 12.34 -11.22
C THR A 185 17.14 11.19 -11.07
N TRP A 186 16.67 10.68 -12.20
CA TRP A 186 15.80 9.52 -12.24
C TRP A 186 16.60 8.22 -12.10
N TYR A 187 16.14 7.34 -11.24
CA TYR A 187 16.74 6.03 -10.98
C TYR A 187 15.68 4.93 -11.04
N ASP A 188 16.11 3.72 -11.38
CA ASP A 188 15.32 2.52 -11.19
C ASP A 188 15.25 2.16 -9.71
N SER A 189 14.05 1.96 -9.20
CA SER A 189 13.82 1.65 -7.80
C SER A 189 12.84 0.48 -7.64
N ASP A 190 12.95 -0.19 -6.50
CA ASP A 190 12.07 -1.31 -6.15
C ASP A 190 11.61 -1.23 -4.69
N ILE A 191 12.54 -1.36 -3.76
CA ILE A 191 12.33 -1.31 -2.32
C ILE A 191 13.24 -0.23 -1.75
N GLU A 192 12.69 0.71 -1.02
CA GLU A 192 13.42 1.88 -0.51
C GLU A 192 12.92 2.35 0.85
N LEU A 193 13.64 3.25 1.46
CA LEU A 193 13.17 3.94 2.66
C LEU A 193 12.05 4.90 2.30
N MET A 194 11.08 5.00 3.20
CA MET A 194 10.10 6.07 3.17
C MET A 194 10.79 7.40 3.46
N ASN A 195 10.44 8.44 2.73
CA ASN A 195 10.83 9.80 3.02
C ASN A 195 9.83 10.47 3.98
N GLU A 196 10.16 11.66 4.45
CA GLU A 196 9.35 12.40 5.42
C GLU A 196 7.95 12.70 4.89
N THR A 197 7.82 13.08 3.63
CA THR A 197 6.52 13.35 2.98
C THR A 197 5.64 12.11 2.90
N MET A 198 6.21 10.95 2.63
CA MET A 198 5.46 9.68 2.62
C MET A 198 4.92 9.31 4.00
N VAL A 199 5.61 9.70 5.08
CA VAL A 199 5.20 9.37 6.46
C VAL A 199 4.21 10.37 7.01
N TYR A 200 4.41 11.66 6.75
CA TYR A 200 3.69 12.75 7.40
C TYR A 200 2.77 13.54 6.46
N GLY A 201 2.83 13.27 5.15
CA GLY A 201 2.11 14.06 4.14
C GLY A 201 2.82 15.37 3.81
N SER A 202 2.19 16.17 2.98
CA SER A 202 2.71 17.47 2.54
C SER A 202 2.40 18.57 3.55
N ASN A 203 3.31 19.53 3.65
CA ASN A 203 3.06 20.74 4.43
C ASN A 203 2.16 21.69 3.62
N ILE A 204 0.97 21.98 4.15
CA ILE A 204 -0.05 22.80 3.46
C ILE A 204 0.09 24.31 3.68
N PHE A 205 0.92 24.75 4.63
CA PHE A 205 1.00 26.16 4.99
C PHE A 205 2.30 26.87 4.59
N LYS A 206 3.33 26.14 4.23
CA LYS A 206 4.64 26.70 3.91
C LYS A 206 5.38 25.80 2.95
N ASN A 207 6.04 26.40 1.96
CA ASN A 207 7.04 25.69 1.17
C ASN A 207 8.15 25.20 2.11
N CYS A 208 8.35 23.89 2.17
CA CYS A 208 9.48 23.30 2.86
C CYS A 208 10.73 23.58 2.03
N LEU A 209 11.51 24.54 2.49
CA LEU A 209 12.90 24.61 2.07
C LEU A 209 13.64 23.52 2.86
N ASN A 210 14.44 22.74 2.16
CA ASN A 210 15.27 21.73 2.78
C ASN A 210 16.16 22.36 3.86
N GLY A 211 16.19 21.77 5.06
CA GLY A 211 16.89 22.31 6.21
C GLY A 211 16.17 23.44 6.96
N SER A 212 14.95 23.82 6.57
CA SER A 212 14.15 24.73 7.39
C SER A 212 13.63 23.99 8.61
N ASN A 213 13.85 24.56 9.80
CA ASN A 213 13.23 24.11 11.04
C ASN A 213 11.72 24.39 10.99
N ILE A 214 10.98 23.52 10.34
CA ILE A 214 9.52 23.50 10.45
C ILE A 214 9.22 22.63 11.65
N PRO A 215 8.66 23.18 12.73
CA PRO A 215 8.23 22.36 13.86
C PRO A 215 7.25 21.29 13.35
N ASN A 216 7.44 20.04 13.75
CA ASN A 216 6.63 18.90 13.36
C ASN A 216 5.14 18.98 13.74
N ASN A 217 4.74 20.03 14.46
CA ASN A 217 3.38 20.33 14.84
C ASN A 217 2.65 21.29 13.87
N TYR A 218 3.32 21.79 12.84
CA TYR A 218 2.64 22.55 11.80
C TYR A 218 2.06 21.59 10.76
N THR A 219 0.80 21.39 10.89
CA THR A 219 -0.18 20.99 9.88
C THR A 219 0.39 20.37 8.64
N ILE A 220 0.70 19.14 8.80
CA ILE A 220 0.98 18.21 7.74
C ILE A 220 -0.38 17.68 7.30
N ASP A 221 -0.64 17.68 6.01
CA ASP A 221 -1.80 17.01 5.48
C ASP A 221 -1.65 15.51 5.73
N LYS A 222 -2.45 14.98 6.63
CA LYS A 222 -2.49 13.56 6.99
C LYS A 222 -3.62 12.82 6.29
N SER A 223 -4.24 13.43 5.29
CA SER A 223 -5.34 12.85 4.54
C SER A 223 -4.88 11.84 3.46
N GLN A 224 -3.59 11.63 3.34
CA GLN A 224 -3.01 10.60 2.47
C GLN A 224 -2.62 9.36 3.25
#